data_27152067c062657fce67926338c07fbb
#
_entry.id   27152067c062657fce67926338c07fbb
#
_cell.length_a   1.000
_cell.length_b   1.000
_cell.length_c   1.000
_cell.angle_alpha   90.00
_cell.angle_beta   90.00
_cell.angle_gamma   90.00
#
_symmetry.space_group_name_H-M   'P 1'
#
loop_
_entity.id
_entity.type
_entity.pdbx_description
1 polymer ?
#
loop_
_entity_poly.entity_id
_entity_poly.type
_entity_poly.pdbx_seq_one_letter_code
_entity_poly.pdbx_strand_id
1 'polypeptide(L)'
;MGRRHALPRGRPGTILNAFKFVLTAATTHPILILNAFNFMPPTKATPKAEDTSLRITGAALALFREEGFDKATMRDVAQKAGVATGAAYYYYPSKDAIVMDFYRRSCAEMQPKIEKALQHVSGLEARLRELIRVKLAHFAPNRGVLRALLRNGADPQHPLSPFSPQTQEIREIDIGWFRRILVDCGMQIPSDLEPHLPGVLWLFQMGVIFFWVIDDSPNQARSERLLELAPKSVAFLIRVSALPLMRPLRKTAVQLIEIVKGDRP
;
A
#
# COMPACT_ATOMS: atom_id res chain seq x y z
N MET A 1 36.47 -23.50 21.12
CA MET A 1 35.54 -22.66 21.88
C MET A 1 34.81 -21.75 20.89
N GLY A 2 33.67 -22.16 20.37
CA GLY A 2 32.89 -21.46 19.37
C GLY A 2 31.71 -20.75 20.04
N ARG A 3 31.68 -19.43 20.01
CA ARG A 3 30.49 -18.63 20.43
C ARG A 3 29.49 -18.63 19.29
N ARG A 4 28.36 -19.28 19.48
CA ARG A 4 27.17 -19.16 18.63
C ARG A 4 26.48 -17.84 18.95
N HIS A 5 26.44 -16.91 18.00
CA HIS A 5 25.58 -15.72 18.07
C HIS A 5 24.12 -16.14 17.87
N ALA A 6 23.33 -16.05 18.92
CA ALA A 6 21.90 -16.21 18.88
C ALA A 6 21.25 -14.96 18.26
N LEU A 7 20.41 -15.18 17.24
CA LEU A 7 19.55 -14.14 16.64
C LEU A 7 18.51 -13.68 17.68
N PRO A 8 18.22 -12.39 17.77
CA PRO A 8 17.18 -11.90 18.68
C PRO A 8 15.80 -12.40 18.22
N ARG A 9 15.12 -13.12 19.08
CA ARG A 9 13.73 -13.56 18.90
C ARG A 9 12.83 -12.34 18.92
N GLY A 10 12.21 -12.01 17.79
CA GLY A 10 11.16 -11.00 17.69
C GLY A 10 10.00 -11.34 18.62
N ARG A 11 9.52 -10.37 19.38
CA ARG A 11 8.38 -10.53 20.32
C ARG A 11 7.11 -10.89 19.55
N PRO A 12 6.33 -11.89 19.97
CA PRO A 12 5.14 -12.36 19.22
C PRO A 12 3.96 -11.37 19.16
N GLY A 13 4.06 -10.19 19.79
CA GLY A 13 3.01 -9.16 19.77
C GLY A 13 2.96 -8.26 18.53
N THR A 14 4.01 -8.22 17.72
CA THR A 14 4.15 -7.22 16.65
C THR A 14 3.20 -7.47 15.47
N ILE A 15 3.02 -8.74 15.08
CA ILE A 15 2.13 -9.10 13.94
C ILE A 15 0.66 -8.93 14.32
N LEU A 16 0.28 -9.28 15.55
CA LEU A 16 -1.09 -9.14 16.04
C LEU A 16 -1.49 -7.65 16.19
N ASN A 17 -0.55 -6.79 16.59
CA ASN A 17 -0.79 -5.35 16.68
C ASN A 17 -0.88 -4.70 15.29
N ALA A 18 -0.12 -5.16 14.31
CA ALA A 18 -0.24 -4.74 12.91
C ALA A 18 -1.62 -5.06 12.35
N PHE A 19 -2.13 -6.27 12.61
CA PHE A 19 -3.46 -6.71 12.19
C PHE A 19 -4.59 -5.90 12.87
N LYS A 20 -4.47 -5.58 14.16
CA LYS A 20 -5.44 -4.74 14.88
C LYS A 20 -5.57 -3.35 14.29
N PHE A 21 -4.44 -2.70 13.99
CA PHE A 21 -4.43 -1.33 13.47
C PHE A 21 -5.01 -1.23 12.06
N VAL A 22 -4.76 -2.23 11.23
CA VAL A 22 -5.18 -2.29 9.83
C VAL A 22 -6.70 -2.29 9.66
N LEU A 23 -7.40 -3.02 10.51
CA LEU A 23 -8.87 -3.12 10.42
C LEU A 23 -9.58 -1.90 11.03
N THR A 24 -8.98 -1.21 12.01
CA THR A 24 -9.55 0.00 12.63
C THR A 24 -9.54 1.20 11.66
N ALA A 25 -8.54 1.31 10.80
CA ALA A 25 -8.41 2.43 9.86
C ALA A 25 -9.40 2.37 8.67
N ALA A 26 -10.08 1.26 8.44
CA ALA A 26 -10.91 1.05 7.25
C ALA A 26 -12.39 1.50 7.39
N THR A 27 -12.84 2.07 8.52
CA THR A 27 -14.28 2.27 8.80
C THR A 27 -14.73 3.62 9.34
N THR A 28 -13.89 4.65 9.38
CA THR A 28 -14.30 5.95 9.95
C THR A 28 -14.79 6.92 8.87
N HIS A 29 -16.12 7.05 8.76
CA HIS A 29 -16.95 8.08 8.15
C HIS A 29 -16.88 8.44 6.64
N PRO A 30 -18.01 8.27 5.90
CA PRO A 30 -18.11 8.56 4.47
C PRO A 30 -18.54 10.01 4.09
N ILE A 31 -18.62 10.98 5.00
CA ILE A 31 -19.30 12.28 4.69
C ILE A 31 -18.38 13.52 4.76
N LEU A 32 -17.08 13.42 5.00
CA LEU A 32 -16.17 14.57 5.12
C LEU A 32 -15.06 14.66 4.06
N ILE A 33 -15.21 13.98 2.92
CA ILE A 33 -14.18 13.96 1.87
C ILE A 33 -14.15 15.22 1.00
N LEU A 34 -15.07 16.16 1.17
CA LEU A 34 -15.11 17.36 0.29
C LEU A 34 -14.32 18.58 0.82
N ASN A 35 -13.79 18.58 2.04
CA ASN A 35 -13.11 19.76 2.61
C ASN A 35 -11.71 19.55 3.17
N ALA A 36 -11.05 18.43 2.93
CA ALA A 36 -9.65 18.18 3.37
C ALA A 36 -8.60 18.59 2.34
N PHE A 37 -8.97 19.31 1.27
CA PHE A 37 -8.00 19.84 0.29
C PHE A 37 -7.34 21.17 0.72
N ASN A 38 -7.20 21.44 2.02
CA ASN A 38 -6.42 22.57 2.52
C ASN A 38 -5.04 22.17 3.05
N PHE A 39 -4.41 21.17 2.47
CA PHE A 39 -2.96 21.19 2.42
C PHE A 39 -2.58 21.96 1.15
N MET A 40 -2.26 23.26 1.32
CA MET A 40 -1.70 24.06 0.23
C MET A 40 -0.59 23.25 -0.43
N PRO A 41 -0.73 22.84 -1.71
CA PRO A 41 0.48 22.50 -2.44
C PRO A 41 1.36 23.75 -2.38
N PRO A 42 2.70 23.59 -2.26
CA PRO A 42 3.57 24.74 -2.37
C PRO A 42 3.15 25.46 -3.63
N THR A 43 2.84 26.75 -3.50
CA THR A 43 2.56 27.73 -4.57
C THR A 43 3.20 27.25 -5.85
N LYS A 44 2.44 26.99 -6.94
CA LYS A 44 2.84 26.42 -8.23
C LYS A 44 4.36 26.28 -8.34
N ALA A 45 4.87 25.09 -8.05
CA ALA A 45 6.30 24.85 -8.06
C ALA A 45 6.80 25.30 -9.42
N THR A 46 7.78 26.20 -9.47
CA THR A 46 8.34 26.60 -10.75
C THR A 46 8.90 25.34 -11.43
N PRO A 47 8.92 25.23 -12.76
CA PRO A 47 9.48 24.06 -13.45
C PRO A 47 10.86 23.66 -12.92
N LYS A 48 11.68 24.63 -12.52
CA LYS A 48 13.00 24.43 -11.91
C LYS A 48 12.89 23.79 -10.50
N ALA A 49 11.89 24.16 -9.70
CA ALA A 49 11.69 23.59 -8.37
C ALA A 49 11.20 22.14 -8.49
N GLU A 50 10.34 21.85 -9.45
CA GLU A 50 9.86 20.50 -9.73
C GLU A 50 11.01 19.60 -10.21
N ASP A 51 11.84 20.05 -11.16
CA ASP A 51 13.03 19.33 -11.60
C ASP A 51 13.97 19.00 -10.44
N THR A 52 14.24 19.98 -9.58
CA THR A 52 15.10 19.77 -8.40
C THR A 52 14.52 18.74 -7.44
N SER A 53 13.22 18.79 -7.18
CA SER A 53 12.50 17.82 -6.34
C SER A 53 12.60 16.42 -6.94
N LEU A 54 12.39 16.26 -8.25
CA LEU A 54 12.52 14.96 -8.94
C LEU A 54 13.94 14.42 -8.88
N ARG A 55 14.96 15.27 -9.05
CA ARG A 55 16.36 14.86 -8.93
C ARG A 55 16.70 14.36 -7.52
N ILE A 56 16.22 15.06 -6.48
CA ILE A 56 16.40 14.63 -5.07
C ILE A 56 15.72 13.30 -4.83
N THR A 57 14.47 13.14 -5.27
CA THR A 57 13.72 11.88 -5.13
C THR A 57 14.41 10.75 -5.86
N GLY A 58 14.83 10.94 -7.13
CA GLY A 58 15.55 9.94 -7.91
C GLY A 58 16.85 9.49 -7.25
N ALA A 59 17.64 10.46 -6.74
CA ALA A 59 18.89 10.19 -6.02
C ALA A 59 18.65 9.38 -4.73
N ALA A 60 17.61 9.74 -3.97
CA ALA A 60 17.24 9.03 -2.75
C ALA A 60 16.82 7.58 -3.04
N LEU A 61 15.93 7.36 -4.02
CA LEU A 61 15.49 6.02 -4.40
C LEU A 61 16.67 5.14 -4.88
N ALA A 62 17.64 5.73 -5.58
CA ALA A 62 18.85 5.01 -5.99
C ALA A 62 19.69 4.58 -4.77
N LEU A 63 19.93 5.49 -3.81
CA LEU A 63 20.66 5.18 -2.58
C LEU A 63 19.94 4.13 -1.73
N PHE A 64 18.62 4.24 -1.59
CA PHE A 64 17.82 3.27 -0.82
C PHE A 64 17.91 1.85 -1.41
N ARG A 65 18.02 1.75 -2.75
CA ARG A 65 18.23 0.48 -3.44
C ARG A 65 19.64 -0.06 -3.29
N GLU A 66 20.65 0.81 -3.34
CA GLU A 66 22.07 0.43 -3.32
C GLU A 66 22.55 0.11 -1.90
N GLU A 67 22.21 0.93 -0.93
CA GLU A 67 22.76 0.89 0.44
C GLU A 67 21.73 0.52 1.51
N GLY A 68 20.43 0.60 1.18
CA GLY A 68 19.32 0.45 2.10
C GLY A 68 18.86 1.78 2.68
N PHE A 69 17.59 1.82 3.10
CA PHE A 69 16.95 3.03 3.63
C PHE A 69 17.64 3.55 4.91
N ASP A 70 18.00 2.65 5.83
CA ASP A 70 18.53 3.02 7.15
C ASP A 70 19.91 3.68 7.05
N LYS A 71 20.77 3.21 6.15
CA LYS A 71 22.14 3.70 5.99
C LYS A 71 22.23 5.03 5.25
N ALA A 72 21.40 5.23 4.23
CA ALA A 72 21.40 6.45 3.44
C ALA A 72 21.09 7.68 4.30
N THR A 73 21.82 8.76 4.11
CA THR A 73 21.61 10.06 4.81
C THR A 73 21.11 11.13 3.85
N MET A 74 20.49 12.19 4.38
CA MET A 74 20.09 13.35 3.58
C MET A 74 21.31 14.04 2.91
N ARG A 75 22.49 13.93 3.50
CA ARG A 75 23.73 14.45 2.93
C ARG A 75 24.13 13.66 1.68
N ASP A 76 24.04 12.32 1.75
CA ASP A 76 24.36 11.46 0.60
C ASP A 76 23.36 11.68 -0.54
N VAL A 77 22.06 11.83 -0.18
CA VAL A 77 21.01 12.19 -1.14
C VAL A 77 21.33 13.52 -1.84
N ALA A 78 21.69 14.57 -1.09
CA ALA A 78 22.03 15.87 -1.65
C ALA A 78 23.24 15.78 -2.58
N GLN A 79 24.29 15.09 -2.17
CA GLN A 79 25.49 14.86 -2.97
C GLN A 79 25.17 14.13 -4.27
N LYS A 80 24.42 13.02 -4.20
CA LYS A 80 24.01 12.24 -5.38
C LYS A 80 23.08 13.02 -6.31
N ALA A 81 22.22 13.89 -5.77
CA ALA A 81 21.33 14.77 -6.52
C ALA A 81 22.05 15.99 -7.13
N GLY A 82 23.31 16.25 -6.77
CA GLY A 82 24.05 17.43 -7.20
C GLY A 82 23.47 18.74 -6.69
N VAL A 83 23.00 18.75 -5.42
CA VAL A 83 22.46 19.93 -4.75
C VAL A 83 23.16 20.17 -3.41
N ALA A 84 23.13 21.41 -2.91
CA ALA A 84 23.58 21.69 -1.56
C ALA A 84 22.71 20.96 -0.52
N THR A 85 23.31 20.48 0.59
CA THR A 85 22.58 19.78 1.65
C THR A 85 21.43 20.63 2.20
N GLY A 86 21.62 21.93 2.39
CA GLY A 86 20.55 22.86 2.81
C GLY A 86 19.39 22.92 1.80
N ALA A 87 19.68 22.81 0.49
CA ALA A 87 18.65 22.75 -0.53
C ALA A 87 17.85 21.45 -0.44
N ALA A 88 18.51 20.30 -0.22
CA ALA A 88 17.78 19.04 -0.02
C ALA A 88 16.82 19.10 1.18
N TYR A 89 17.24 19.66 2.31
CA TYR A 89 16.39 19.86 3.50
C TYR A 89 15.26 20.89 3.26
N TYR A 90 15.47 21.87 2.40
CA TYR A 90 14.41 22.81 2.02
C TYR A 90 13.25 22.11 1.28
N TYR A 91 13.56 21.15 0.41
CA TYR A 91 12.53 20.38 -0.31
C TYR A 91 11.93 19.28 0.54
N TYR A 92 12.74 18.59 1.32
CA TYR A 92 12.35 17.42 2.11
C TYR A 92 13.01 17.44 3.48
N PRO A 93 12.23 17.60 4.57
CA PRO A 93 12.79 17.69 5.93
C PRO A 93 13.41 16.36 6.40
N SER A 94 13.09 15.23 5.75
CA SER A 94 13.60 13.91 6.11
C SER A 94 13.56 12.94 4.92
N LYS A 95 14.21 11.79 5.07
CA LYS A 95 14.10 10.67 4.11
C LYS A 95 12.67 10.16 4.00
N ASP A 96 11.95 10.11 5.13
CA ASP A 96 10.55 9.70 5.14
C ASP A 96 9.69 10.63 4.29
N ALA A 97 9.94 11.94 4.34
CA ALA A 97 9.23 12.91 3.51
C ALA A 97 9.46 12.67 2.00
N ILE A 98 10.66 12.24 1.60
CA ILE A 98 10.95 11.86 0.20
C ILE A 98 10.14 10.62 -0.20
N VAL A 99 10.09 9.60 0.65
CA VAL A 99 9.32 8.38 0.37
C VAL A 99 7.82 8.67 0.34
N MET A 100 7.32 9.50 1.25
CA MET A 100 5.91 9.91 1.24
C MET A 100 5.53 10.68 -0.03
N ASP A 101 6.41 11.54 -0.54
CA ASP A 101 6.20 12.21 -1.82
C ASP A 101 6.21 11.21 -2.99
N PHE A 102 7.16 10.28 -2.98
CA PHE A 102 7.19 9.18 -3.96
C PHE A 102 5.88 8.37 -3.96
N TYR A 103 5.33 8.04 -2.80
CA TYR A 103 4.04 7.33 -2.70
C TYR A 103 2.88 8.15 -3.27
N ARG A 104 2.78 9.45 -2.93
CA ARG A 104 1.73 10.33 -3.47
C ARG A 104 1.82 10.49 -4.98
N ARG A 105 3.03 10.73 -5.52
CA ARG A 105 3.26 10.81 -6.97
C ARG A 105 2.90 9.50 -7.66
N SER A 106 3.32 8.36 -7.10
CA SER A 106 2.96 7.05 -7.63
C SER A 106 1.45 6.83 -7.69
N CYS A 107 0.69 7.25 -6.67
CA CYS A 107 -0.77 7.17 -6.69
C CYS A 107 -1.36 8.04 -7.81
N ALA A 108 -0.91 9.28 -7.96
CA ALA A 108 -1.39 10.19 -9.01
C ALA A 108 -1.05 9.65 -10.42
N GLU A 109 0.14 9.12 -10.63
CA GLU A 109 0.58 8.56 -11.92
C GLU A 109 -0.12 7.24 -12.26
N MET A 110 -0.50 6.44 -11.26
CA MET A 110 -1.22 5.18 -11.46
C MET A 110 -2.69 5.39 -11.78
N GLN A 111 -3.32 6.45 -11.26
CA GLN A 111 -4.75 6.68 -11.40
C GLN A 111 -5.25 6.59 -12.84
N PRO A 112 -4.72 7.34 -13.83
CA PRO A 112 -5.17 7.25 -15.22
C PRO A 112 -4.88 5.89 -15.86
N LYS A 113 -3.80 5.21 -15.44
CA LYS A 113 -3.46 3.87 -15.93
C LYS A 113 -4.46 2.83 -15.43
N ILE A 114 -4.87 2.91 -14.16
CA ILE A 114 -5.88 2.04 -13.56
C ILE A 114 -7.23 2.28 -14.25
N GLU A 115 -7.65 3.54 -14.41
CA GLU A 115 -8.90 3.87 -15.09
C GLU A 115 -8.95 3.29 -16.50
N LYS A 116 -7.91 3.50 -17.28
CA LYS A 116 -7.80 2.94 -18.63
C LYS A 116 -7.85 1.40 -18.64
N ALA A 117 -7.10 0.76 -17.75
CA ALA A 117 -7.03 -0.70 -17.67
C ALA A 117 -8.40 -1.32 -17.29
N LEU A 118 -9.11 -0.70 -16.34
CA LEU A 118 -10.42 -1.19 -15.90
C LEU A 118 -11.53 -1.02 -16.95
N GLN A 119 -11.38 -0.10 -17.91
CA GLN A 119 -12.34 0.06 -19.02
C GLN A 119 -12.35 -1.14 -19.99
N HIS A 120 -11.25 -1.88 -20.07
CA HIS A 120 -11.07 -2.97 -21.02
C HIS A 120 -11.39 -4.36 -20.44
N VAL A 121 -11.75 -4.43 -19.17
CA VAL A 121 -12.04 -5.72 -18.49
C VAL A 121 -13.38 -5.67 -17.76
N SER A 122 -14.04 -6.82 -17.71
CA SER A 122 -15.33 -6.99 -17.03
C SER A 122 -15.27 -8.11 -15.99
N GLY A 123 -16.15 -7.99 -14.98
CA GLY A 123 -16.24 -8.94 -13.89
C GLY A 123 -15.17 -8.75 -12.80
N LEU A 124 -15.52 -9.19 -11.59
CA LEU A 124 -14.74 -8.92 -10.37
C LEU A 124 -13.32 -9.50 -10.45
N GLU A 125 -13.17 -10.76 -10.87
CA GLU A 125 -11.88 -11.43 -10.99
C GLU A 125 -10.89 -10.64 -11.88
N ALA A 126 -11.34 -10.31 -13.10
CA ALA A 126 -10.49 -9.63 -14.07
C ALA A 126 -10.13 -8.21 -13.62
N ARG A 127 -11.07 -7.48 -13.01
CA ARG A 127 -10.83 -6.13 -12.48
C ARG A 127 -9.89 -6.14 -11.30
N LEU A 128 -10.01 -7.08 -10.36
CA LEU A 128 -9.06 -7.23 -9.25
C LEU A 128 -7.65 -7.56 -9.76
N ARG A 129 -7.55 -8.50 -10.70
CA ARG A 129 -6.27 -8.87 -11.30
C ARG A 129 -5.61 -7.69 -12.00
N GLU A 130 -6.36 -6.95 -12.78
CA GLU A 130 -5.84 -5.84 -13.58
C GLU A 130 -5.44 -4.65 -12.71
N LEU A 131 -6.22 -4.31 -11.68
CA LEU A 131 -5.84 -3.30 -10.68
C LEU A 131 -4.47 -3.61 -10.07
N ILE A 132 -4.26 -4.85 -9.61
CA ILE A 132 -3.00 -5.26 -8.99
C ILE A 132 -1.89 -5.29 -10.03
N ARG A 133 -2.13 -5.79 -11.25
CA ARG A 133 -1.14 -5.84 -12.33
C ARG A 133 -0.60 -4.44 -12.68
N VAL A 134 -1.46 -3.44 -12.82
CA VAL A 134 -1.06 -2.04 -13.08
C VAL A 134 -0.12 -1.54 -11.98
N LYS A 135 -0.41 -1.84 -10.72
CA LYS A 135 0.42 -1.43 -9.58
C LYS A 135 1.77 -2.13 -9.57
N LEU A 136 1.81 -3.44 -9.77
CA LEU A 136 3.06 -4.19 -9.85
C LEU A 136 3.93 -3.67 -11.01
N ALA A 137 3.35 -3.43 -12.17
CA ALA A 137 4.06 -2.88 -13.33
C ALA A 137 4.60 -1.47 -13.06
N HIS A 138 3.83 -0.60 -12.38
CA HIS A 138 4.28 0.73 -12.01
C HIS A 138 5.47 0.70 -11.04
N PHE A 139 5.42 -0.17 -10.04
CA PHE A 139 6.47 -0.28 -9.03
C PHE A 139 7.66 -1.17 -9.45
N ALA A 140 7.59 -1.89 -10.57
CA ALA A 140 8.64 -2.81 -11.01
C ALA A 140 10.04 -2.15 -11.09
N PRO A 141 10.21 -0.91 -11.63
CA PRO A 141 11.51 -0.24 -11.64
C PRO A 141 12.06 0.07 -10.23
N ASN A 142 11.17 0.21 -9.25
CA ASN A 142 11.49 0.55 -7.87
C ASN A 142 11.29 -0.63 -6.88
N ARG A 143 11.18 -1.86 -7.38
CA ARG A 143 10.97 -3.05 -6.53
C ARG A 143 12.04 -3.20 -5.47
N GLY A 144 13.32 -2.92 -5.80
CA GLY A 144 14.42 -2.94 -4.84
C GLY A 144 14.27 -1.90 -3.72
N VAL A 145 13.71 -0.73 -4.03
CA VAL A 145 13.39 0.30 -3.03
C VAL A 145 12.28 -0.19 -2.09
N LEU A 146 11.19 -0.75 -2.65
CA LEU A 146 10.12 -1.33 -1.83
C LEU A 146 10.64 -2.45 -0.93
N ARG A 147 11.57 -3.28 -1.42
CA ARG A 147 12.22 -4.32 -0.61
C ARG A 147 13.03 -3.73 0.56
N ALA A 148 13.76 -2.64 0.32
CA ALA A 148 14.50 -1.94 1.38
C ALA A 148 13.58 -1.33 2.43
N LEU A 149 12.40 -0.86 2.02
CA LEU A 149 11.39 -0.26 2.90
C LEU A 149 10.50 -1.28 3.63
N LEU A 150 10.51 -2.55 3.22
CA LEU A 150 9.65 -3.60 3.80
C LEU A 150 9.82 -3.76 5.31
N ARG A 151 11.05 -3.61 5.82
CA ARG A 151 11.33 -3.72 7.26
C ARG A 151 10.60 -2.65 8.05
N ASN A 152 10.59 -1.42 7.54
CA ASN A 152 9.91 -0.28 8.14
C ASN A 152 8.39 -0.35 7.89
N GLY A 153 7.97 -0.89 6.74
CA GLY A 153 6.57 -1.08 6.38
C GLY A 153 5.82 -2.09 7.26
N ALA A 154 6.53 -3.02 7.88
CA ALA A 154 5.92 -4.03 8.77
C ALA A 154 5.56 -3.48 10.17
N ASP A 155 6.17 -2.37 10.60
CA ASP A 155 5.86 -1.71 11.87
C ASP A 155 4.76 -0.65 11.65
N PRO A 156 3.55 -0.82 12.21
CA PRO A 156 2.46 0.15 12.04
C PRO A 156 2.76 1.54 12.63
N GLN A 157 3.71 1.65 13.55
CA GLN A 157 4.12 2.91 14.15
C GLN A 157 5.10 3.70 13.25
N HIS A 158 5.73 3.02 12.29
CA HIS A 158 6.65 3.69 11.38
C HIS A 158 5.88 4.57 10.37
N PRO A 159 6.26 5.84 10.16
CA PRO A 159 5.54 6.75 9.25
C PRO A 159 5.32 6.23 7.84
N LEU A 160 6.25 5.42 7.32
CA LEU A 160 6.20 4.83 5.98
C LEU A 160 5.41 3.52 5.90
N SER A 161 4.91 3.02 7.03
CA SER A 161 4.07 1.83 7.01
C SER A 161 2.77 2.10 6.27
N PRO A 162 2.32 1.22 5.36
CA PRO A 162 1.02 1.34 4.72
C PRO A 162 -0.14 1.31 5.73
N PHE A 163 0.15 0.94 6.99
CA PHE A 163 -0.81 0.85 8.09
C PHE A 163 -0.76 2.05 9.03
N SER A 164 0.19 2.97 8.87
CA SER A 164 0.36 4.14 9.74
C SER A 164 -0.73 5.20 9.50
N PRO A 165 -0.96 6.11 10.47
CA PRO A 165 -1.82 7.27 10.26
C PRO A 165 -1.32 8.18 9.14
N GLN A 166 -0.01 8.28 8.94
CA GLN A 166 0.60 9.15 7.93
C GLN A 166 0.30 8.71 6.49
N THR A 167 0.07 7.41 6.27
CA THR A 167 -0.30 6.86 4.96
C THR A 167 -1.80 6.71 4.77
N GLN A 168 -2.62 7.17 5.71
CA GLN A 168 -4.08 6.98 5.69
C GLN A 168 -4.72 7.51 4.40
N GLU A 169 -4.37 8.72 3.98
CA GLU A 169 -4.91 9.32 2.75
C GLU A 169 -4.65 8.43 1.52
N ILE A 170 -3.40 7.96 1.38
CA ILE A 170 -3.00 7.08 0.28
C ILE A 170 -3.78 5.76 0.33
N ARG A 171 -3.95 5.21 1.53
CA ARG A 171 -4.72 3.98 1.77
C ARG A 171 -6.19 4.14 1.41
N GLU A 172 -6.82 5.26 1.76
CA GLU A 172 -8.22 5.53 1.45
C GLU A 172 -8.46 5.69 -0.05
N ILE A 173 -7.55 6.33 -0.78
CA ILE A 173 -7.57 6.39 -2.26
C ILE A 173 -7.55 4.97 -2.83
N ASP A 174 -6.69 4.14 -2.29
CA ASP A 174 -6.52 2.74 -2.72
C ASP A 174 -7.76 1.88 -2.42
N ILE A 175 -8.32 2.01 -1.23
CA ILE A 175 -9.58 1.34 -0.83
C ILE A 175 -10.75 1.81 -1.71
N GLY A 176 -10.74 3.07 -2.12
CA GLY A 176 -11.72 3.65 -3.05
C GLY A 176 -11.80 2.90 -4.38
N TRP A 177 -10.68 2.41 -4.92
CA TRP A 177 -10.68 1.58 -6.13
C TRP A 177 -11.45 0.27 -5.96
N PHE A 178 -11.29 -0.39 -4.82
CA PHE A 178 -12.02 -1.64 -4.54
C PHE A 178 -13.52 -1.36 -4.36
N ARG A 179 -13.89 -0.28 -3.69
CA ARG A 179 -15.29 0.14 -3.55
C ARG A 179 -15.91 0.36 -4.92
N ARG A 180 -15.23 1.10 -5.82
CA ARG A 180 -15.68 1.34 -7.18
C ARG A 180 -15.83 0.04 -8.00
N ILE A 181 -14.83 -0.86 -7.93
CA ILE A 181 -14.88 -2.15 -8.63
C ILE A 181 -16.08 -2.99 -8.19
N LEU A 182 -16.36 -3.04 -6.88
CA LEU A 182 -17.49 -3.80 -6.36
C LEU A 182 -18.83 -3.24 -6.86
N VAL A 183 -19.00 -1.92 -6.89
CA VAL A 183 -20.18 -1.23 -7.42
C VAL A 183 -20.32 -1.48 -8.93
N ASP A 184 -19.26 -1.24 -9.70
CA ASP A 184 -19.26 -1.39 -11.16
C ASP A 184 -19.53 -2.84 -11.62
N CYS A 185 -19.20 -3.82 -10.76
CA CYS A 185 -19.50 -5.23 -11.05
C CYS A 185 -20.93 -5.65 -10.67
N GLY A 186 -21.73 -4.77 -10.10
CA GLY A 186 -23.09 -5.08 -9.62
C GLY A 186 -23.11 -6.22 -8.59
N MET A 187 -22.08 -6.30 -7.74
CA MET A 187 -21.96 -7.41 -6.78
C MET A 187 -23.04 -7.33 -5.71
N GLN A 188 -23.78 -8.42 -5.54
CA GLN A 188 -24.71 -8.64 -4.42
C GLN A 188 -23.88 -8.94 -3.16
N ILE A 189 -23.49 -7.90 -2.43
CA ILE A 189 -22.71 -8.04 -1.20
C ILE A 189 -23.67 -8.05 -0.02
N PRO A 190 -23.59 -9.02 0.90
CA PRO A 190 -24.35 -8.99 2.14
C PRO A 190 -24.07 -7.72 2.94
N SER A 191 -25.13 -7.09 3.47
CA SER A 191 -25.05 -5.79 4.17
C SER A 191 -24.10 -5.78 5.37
N ASP A 192 -23.89 -6.94 6.00
CA ASP A 192 -22.93 -7.12 7.09
C ASP A 192 -21.46 -7.15 6.62
N LEU A 193 -21.18 -7.50 5.35
CA LEU A 193 -19.83 -7.48 4.78
C LEU A 193 -19.50 -6.19 4.03
N GLU A 194 -20.51 -5.51 3.53
CA GLU A 194 -20.35 -4.34 2.65
C GLU A 194 -19.39 -3.26 3.21
N PRO A 195 -19.48 -2.86 4.49
CA PRO A 195 -18.59 -1.85 5.06
C PRO A 195 -17.13 -2.31 5.18
N HIS A 196 -16.89 -3.62 5.20
CA HIS A 196 -15.58 -4.20 5.49
C HIS A 196 -14.85 -4.67 4.25
N LEU A 197 -15.59 -5.09 3.22
CA LEU A 197 -15.04 -5.78 2.06
C LEU A 197 -13.99 -4.96 1.28
N PRO A 198 -14.15 -3.64 1.03
CA PRO A 198 -13.12 -2.86 0.34
C PRO A 198 -11.78 -2.86 1.08
N GLY A 199 -11.79 -2.74 2.42
CA GLY A 199 -10.58 -2.81 3.25
C GLY A 199 -9.94 -4.20 3.25
N VAL A 200 -10.75 -5.27 3.25
CA VAL A 200 -10.26 -6.65 3.14
C VAL A 200 -9.59 -6.89 1.78
N LEU A 201 -10.17 -6.36 0.70
CA LEU A 201 -9.58 -6.44 -0.64
C LEU A 201 -8.28 -5.64 -0.75
N TRP A 202 -8.21 -4.50 -0.09
CA TRP A 202 -6.97 -3.74 0.02
C TRP A 202 -5.88 -4.54 0.75
N LEU A 203 -6.21 -5.22 1.86
CA LEU A 203 -5.28 -6.11 2.56
C LEU A 203 -4.82 -7.27 1.69
N PHE A 204 -5.74 -7.88 0.95
CA PHE A 204 -5.40 -8.90 -0.03
C PHE A 204 -4.38 -8.39 -1.06
N GLN A 205 -4.61 -7.20 -1.62
CA GLN A 205 -3.66 -6.55 -2.52
C GLN A 205 -2.30 -6.32 -1.85
N MET A 206 -2.28 -5.83 -0.61
CA MET A 206 -1.02 -5.63 0.13
C MET A 206 -0.26 -6.94 0.30
N GLY A 207 -0.97 -8.04 0.60
CA GLY A 207 -0.38 -9.38 0.65
C GLY A 207 0.28 -9.80 -0.68
N VAL A 208 -0.39 -9.55 -1.80
CA VAL A 208 0.16 -9.83 -3.14
C VAL A 208 1.39 -8.96 -3.43
N ILE A 209 1.35 -7.66 -3.11
CA ILE A 209 2.50 -6.75 -3.30
C ILE A 209 3.68 -7.19 -2.44
N PHE A 210 3.47 -7.52 -1.17
CA PHE A 210 4.53 -7.98 -0.28
C PHE A 210 5.16 -9.28 -0.79
N PHE A 211 4.33 -10.25 -1.21
CA PHE A 211 4.84 -11.47 -1.82
C PHE A 211 5.68 -11.19 -3.06
N TRP A 212 5.17 -10.34 -3.97
CA TRP A 212 5.89 -9.96 -5.18
C TRP A 212 7.22 -9.26 -4.88
N VAL A 213 7.29 -8.40 -3.87
CA VAL A 213 8.54 -7.72 -3.47
C VAL A 213 9.63 -8.70 -3.04
N ILE A 214 9.26 -9.78 -2.36
CA ILE A 214 10.23 -10.78 -1.85
C ILE A 214 10.43 -11.97 -2.79
N ASP A 215 9.63 -12.10 -3.84
CA ASP A 215 9.71 -13.21 -4.80
C ASP A 215 11.03 -13.17 -5.57
N ASP A 216 11.87 -14.16 -5.37
CA ASP A 216 13.18 -14.35 -6.00
C ASP A 216 13.16 -15.43 -7.09
N SER A 217 11.99 -15.94 -7.46
CA SER A 217 11.84 -16.88 -8.56
C SER A 217 12.21 -16.26 -9.91
N PRO A 218 12.71 -17.04 -10.88
CA PRO A 218 13.03 -16.51 -12.20
C PRO A 218 11.85 -15.77 -12.82
N ASN A 219 12.08 -14.54 -13.26
CA ASN A 219 11.06 -13.64 -13.83
C ASN A 219 9.80 -13.45 -12.93
N GLN A 220 9.94 -13.62 -11.61
CA GLN A 220 8.84 -13.55 -10.63
C GLN A 220 7.68 -14.51 -10.99
N ALA A 221 8.01 -15.69 -11.49
CA ALA A 221 7.02 -16.68 -11.97
C ALA A 221 6.00 -17.08 -10.89
N ARG A 222 6.41 -17.11 -9.60
CA ARG A 222 5.48 -17.40 -8.49
C ARG A 222 4.48 -16.26 -8.28
N SER A 223 4.91 -15.01 -8.42
CA SER A 223 4.04 -13.84 -8.31
C SER A 223 3.04 -13.77 -9.45
N GLU A 224 3.46 -14.07 -10.68
CA GLU A 224 2.55 -14.15 -11.83
C GLU A 224 1.50 -15.25 -11.60
N ARG A 225 1.92 -16.42 -11.13
CA ARG A 225 0.99 -17.51 -10.81
C ARG A 225 0.01 -17.15 -9.69
N LEU A 226 0.50 -16.44 -8.66
CA LEU A 226 -0.34 -15.93 -7.57
C LEU A 226 -1.37 -14.93 -8.13
N LEU A 227 -0.96 -14.01 -9.00
CA LEU A 227 -1.84 -13.01 -9.60
C LEU A 227 -2.90 -13.62 -10.51
N GLU A 228 -2.64 -14.77 -11.12
CA GLU A 228 -3.64 -15.52 -11.88
C GLU A 228 -4.70 -16.18 -10.99
N LEU A 229 -4.28 -16.80 -9.88
CA LEU A 229 -5.14 -17.66 -9.09
C LEU A 229 -5.86 -16.94 -7.96
N ALA A 230 -5.17 -16.03 -7.26
CA ALA A 230 -5.69 -15.44 -6.04
C ALA A 230 -6.90 -14.53 -6.29
N PRO A 231 -6.95 -13.65 -7.30
CA PRO A 231 -8.17 -12.87 -7.62
C PRO A 231 -9.38 -13.75 -7.96
N LYS A 232 -9.16 -14.85 -8.64
CA LYS A 232 -10.21 -15.84 -8.95
C LYS A 232 -10.77 -16.46 -7.67
N SER A 233 -9.89 -16.88 -6.76
CA SER A 233 -10.29 -17.47 -5.49
C SER A 233 -11.05 -16.46 -4.62
N VAL A 234 -10.56 -15.21 -4.54
CA VAL A 234 -11.23 -14.14 -3.80
C VAL A 234 -12.60 -13.82 -4.38
N ALA A 235 -12.72 -13.69 -5.71
CA ALA A 235 -14.01 -13.45 -6.35
C ALA A 235 -15.01 -14.60 -6.12
N PHE A 236 -14.54 -15.83 -6.10
CA PHE A 236 -15.35 -17.00 -5.76
C PHE A 236 -15.82 -16.95 -4.30
N LEU A 237 -14.92 -16.68 -3.35
CA LEU A 237 -15.25 -16.57 -1.91
C LEU A 237 -16.29 -15.47 -1.64
N ILE A 238 -16.20 -14.32 -2.32
CA ILE A 238 -17.17 -13.23 -2.19
C ILE A 238 -18.54 -13.70 -2.67
N ARG A 239 -18.65 -14.38 -3.82
CA ARG A 239 -19.91 -14.94 -4.32
C ARG A 239 -20.51 -15.98 -3.37
N VAL A 240 -19.70 -16.90 -2.88
CA VAL A 240 -20.13 -17.94 -1.93
C VAL A 240 -20.60 -17.31 -0.61
N SER A 241 -19.96 -16.25 -0.15
CA SER A 241 -20.33 -15.56 1.09
C SER A 241 -21.77 -15.01 1.06
N ALA A 242 -22.33 -14.72 -0.13
CA ALA A 242 -23.69 -14.25 -0.28
C ALA A 242 -24.75 -15.34 -0.06
N LEU A 243 -24.38 -16.62 -0.10
CA LEU A 243 -25.30 -17.74 0.11
C LEU A 243 -25.85 -17.74 1.54
N PRO A 244 -27.17 -18.06 1.72
CA PRO A 244 -27.78 -18.10 3.07
C PRO A 244 -27.07 -19.03 4.04
N LEU A 245 -26.56 -20.17 3.56
CA LEU A 245 -25.84 -21.16 4.36
C LEU A 245 -24.55 -20.58 4.99
N MET A 246 -23.97 -19.55 4.37
CA MET A 246 -22.73 -18.92 4.84
C MET A 246 -22.96 -17.86 5.94
N ARG A 247 -24.22 -17.57 6.32
CA ARG A 247 -24.54 -16.57 7.35
C ARG A 247 -23.80 -16.77 8.68
N PRO A 248 -23.72 -17.99 9.27
CA PRO A 248 -23.00 -18.17 10.53
C PRO A 248 -21.50 -17.85 10.40
N LEU A 249 -20.86 -18.38 9.35
CA LEU A 249 -19.44 -18.13 9.10
C LEU A 249 -19.16 -16.65 8.87
N ARG A 250 -20.03 -15.97 8.11
CA ARG A 250 -19.92 -14.55 7.84
C ARG A 250 -20.06 -13.71 9.11
N LYS A 251 -21.01 -14.02 10.00
CA LYS A 251 -21.14 -13.35 11.29
C LYS A 251 -19.85 -13.47 12.11
N THR A 252 -19.28 -14.67 12.20
CA THR A 252 -18.01 -14.88 12.90
C THR A 252 -16.87 -14.08 12.25
N ALA A 253 -16.79 -14.03 10.92
CA ALA A 253 -15.78 -13.26 10.21
C ALA A 253 -15.92 -11.76 10.50
N VAL A 254 -17.14 -11.20 10.49
CA VAL A 254 -17.40 -9.80 10.83
C VAL A 254 -16.99 -9.52 12.28
N GLN A 255 -17.38 -10.36 13.25
CA GLN A 255 -16.96 -10.20 14.63
C GLN A 255 -15.44 -10.21 14.81
N LEU A 256 -14.74 -11.10 14.09
CA LEU A 256 -13.27 -11.10 14.11
C LEU A 256 -12.68 -9.79 13.54
N ILE A 257 -13.28 -9.27 12.47
CA ILE A 257 -12.89 -7.99 11.89
C ILE A 257 -13.10 -6.85 12.90
N GLU A 258 -14.24 -6.81 13.59
CA GLU A 258 -14.56 -5.79 14.61
C GLU A 258 -13.60 -5.87 15.82
N ILE A 259 -13.32 -7.08 16.32
CA ILE A 259 -12.34 -7.29 17.39
C ILE A 259 -10.96 -6.76 16.99
N VAL A 260 -10.54 -7.03 15.75
CA VAL A 260 -9.22 -6.58 15.26
C VAL A 260 -9.19 -5.08 15.06
N LYS A 261 -10.31 -4.45 14.68
CA LYS A 261 -10.43 -3.00 14.60
C LYS A 261 -10.40 -2.29 15.95
N GLY A 262 -10.71 -2.99 17.02
CA GLY A 262 -10.82 -2.43 18.36
C GLY A 262 -12.20 -1.82 18.64
N ASP A 263 -13.17 -1.98 17.75
CA ASP A 263 -14.56 -1.67 18.02
C ASP A 263 -15.06 -2.71 19.03
N ARG A 264 -15.27 -2.30 20.28
CA ARG A 264 -15.87 -3.15 21.30
C ARG A 264 -17.34 -3.37 20.96
N PRO A 265 -17.87 -4.58 21.17
CA PRO A 265 -19.30 -4.83 21.09
C PRO A 265 -20.07 -4.00 22.13
#